data_c5ce2650f2ee7603a0704dfb01d100c1
#
_entry.id   c5ce2650f2ee7603a0704dfb01d100c1
#
_cell.length_a   1.000
_cell.length_b   1.000
_cell.length_c   1.000
_cell.angle_alpha   90.00
_cell.angle_beta   90.00
_cell.angle_gamma   90.00
#
_symmetry.space_group_name_H-M   'P 1'
#
loop_
_entity.id
_entity.type
_entity.pdbx_description
1 polymer ?
#
loop_
_entity_poly.entity_id
_entity_poly.type
_entity_poly.pdbx_seq_one_letter_code
_entity_poly.pdbx_strand_id
1 'polypeptide(L)'
;SGVSKATAWAEGLVSNFARKPKGNDRAQAKAIFSGECDIVLMNTYYFALMKFNNKKPEQKKWAKATDVIFYNQGGRGQHINVSGGAIAKYSKNNEEAIRFLEWMTQPKAQKIYSEVNFEYPVNPKVKLSGKIMEWGTFKADNIYISEIAKNSKKAQRIIDKVGW
;
A
#
# COMPACT_ATOMS: atom_id res chain seq x y z
N SER A 1 11.22 17.78 1.46
CA SER A 1 10.23 18.89 1.56
C SER A 1 10.39 19.69 2.85
N GLY A 2 10.86 19.10 3.94
CA GLY A 2 10.97 19.73 5.27
C GLY A 2 9.64 19.73 6.05
N VAL A 3 9.76 20.01 7.36
CA VAL A 3 8.62 19.92 8.30
C VAL A 3 7.51 20.91 7.93
N SER A 4 7.86 22.17 7.61
CA SER A 4 6.87 23.21 7.29
C SER A 4 6.00 22.83 6.08
N LYS A 5 6.61 22.41 4.97
CA LYS A 5 5.87 21.99 3.78
C LYS A 5 5.03 20.72 4.02
N ALA A 6 5.56 19.78 4.80
CA ALA A 6 4.82 18.57 5.17
C ALA A 6 3.61 18.89 6.05
N THR A 7 3.75 19.84 6.99
CA THR A 7 2.64 20.29 7.84
C THR A 7 1.56 20.96 6.99
N ALA A 8 1.91 21.93 6.16
CA ALA A 8 0.95 22.61 5.29
C ALA A 8 0.21 21.64 4.35
N TRP A 9 0.92 20.64 3.80
CA TRP A 9 0.31 19.59 3.01
C TRP A 9 -0.68 18.76 3.84
N ALA A 10 -0.31 18.38 5.06
CA ALA A 10 -1.17 17.58 5.93
C ALA A 10 -2.42 18.37 6.38
N GLU A 11 -2.27 19.65 6.70
CA GLU A 11 -3.39 20.56 7.00
C GLU A 11 -4.36 20.64 5.82
N GLY A 12 -3.84 20.85 4.59
CA GLY A 12 -4.64 20.86 3.38
C GLY A 12 -5.36 19.54 3.11
N LEU A 13 -4.71 18.40 3.39
CA LEU A 13 -5.33 17.10 3.23
C LEU A 13 -6.46 16.88 4.24
N VAL A 14 -6.23 17.20 5.52
CA VAL A 14 -7.24 17.05 6.59
C VAL A 14 -8.45 17.93 6.32
N SER A 15 -8.27 19.15 5.80
CA SER A 15 -9.38 20.04 5.45
C SER A 15 -10.26 19.53 4.31
N ASN A 16 -9.75 18.58 3.51
CA ASN A 16 -10.48 17.93 2.42
C ASN A 16 -11.05 16.55 2.78
N PHE A 17 -10.94 16.13 4.02
CA PHE A 17 -11.54 14.85 4.43
C PHE A 17 -13.07 14.93 4.39
N ALA A 18 -13.69 14.02 3.64
CA ALA A 18 -15.15 13.87 3.65
C ALA A 18 -15.69 13.47 5.05
N ARG A 19 -14.86 12.78 5.81
CA ARG A 19 -15.13 12.41 7.21
C ARG A 19 -13.81 12.13 7.94
N LYS A 20 -13.85 12.08 9.26
CA LYS A 20 -12.70 11.59 10.05
C LYS A 20 -12.36 10.16 9.60
N PRO A 21 -11.11 9.87 9.25
CA PRO A 21 -10.70 8.53 8.83
C PRO A 21 -10.99 7.49 9.89
N LYS A 22 -11.64 6.40 9.50
CA LYS A 22 -11.98 5.27 10.39
C LYS A 22 -12.09 3.97 9.59
N GLY A 23 -11.85 2.85 10.27
CA GLY A 23 -11.91 1.53 9.65
C GLY A 23 -10.63 1.19 8.87
N ASN A 24 -10.72 0.15 8.06
CA ASN A 24 -9.62 -0.35 7.23
C ASN A 24 -9.81 0.04 5.76
N ASP A 25 -8.89 -0.42 4.89
CA ASP A 25 -8.93 -0.16 3.44
C ASP A 25 -10.29 -0.52 2.80
N ARG A 26 -10.91 -1.64 3.21
CA ARG A 26 -12.23 -2.03 2.69
C ARG A 26 -13.33 -1.04 3.07
N ALA A 27 -13.24 -0.45 4.26
CA ALA A 27 -14.18 0.59 4.69
C ALA A 27 -14.02 1.86 3.85
N GLN A 28 -12.81 2.16 3.37
CA GLN A 28 -12.58 3.29 2.47
C GLN A 28 -13.22 3.05 1.09
N ALA A 29 -13.04 1.87 0.49
CA ALA A 29 -13.70 1.52 -0.77
C ALA A 29 -15.25 1.50 -0.65
N LYS A 30 -15.77 1.05 0.50
CA LYS A 30 -17.21 1.13 0.80
C LYS A 30 -17.69 2.57 0.84
N ALA A 31 -16.89 3.51 1.33
CA ALA A 31 -17.24 4.93 1.39
C ALA A 31 -17.39 5.55 -0.02
N ILE A 32 -16.55 5.19 -0.99
CA ILE A 32 -16.78 5.56 -2.40
C ILE A 32 -18.08 4.95 -2.90
N PHE A 33 -18.31 3.67 -2.69
CA PHE A 33 -19.52 2.98 -3.15
C PHE A 33 -20.81 3.61 -2.59
N SER A 34 -20.78 4.12 -1.36
CA SER A 34 -21.91 4.79 -0.73
C SER A 34 -22.03 6.28 -1.10
N GLY A 35 -21.13 6.84 -1.90
CA GLY A 35 -21.12 8.26 -2.25
C GLY A 35 -20.66 9.18 -1.11
N GLU A 36 -20.01 8.65 -0.10
CA GLU A 36 -19.51 9.43 1.05
C GLU A 36 -18.24 10.23 0.70
N CYS A 37 -17.45 9.73 -0.26
CA CYS A 37 -16.24 10.40 -0.77
C CYS A 37 -15.95 9.96 -2.21
N ASP A 38 -15.12 10.73 -2.90
CA ASP A 38 -14.76 10.51 -4.32
C ASP A 38 -13.41 9.84 -4.47
N ILE A 39 -12.49 10.05 -3.50
CA ILE A 39 -11.11 9.53 -3.53
C ILE A 39 -10.77 8.91 -2.19
N VAL A 40 -10.06 7.80 -2.22
CA VAL A 40 -9.50 7.15 -1.02
C VAL A 40 -8.06 6.74 -1.23
N LEU A 41 -7.28 6.74 -0.17
CA LEU A 41 -5.95 6.12 -0.10
C LEU A 41 -6.09 4.73 0.51
N MET A 42 -5.61 3.72 -0.22
CA MET A 42 -5.63 2.34 0.26
C MET A 42 -4.52 1.51 -0.40
N ASN A 43 -4.21 0.36 0.17
CA ASN A 43 -3.28 -0.57 -0.45
C ASN A 43 -3.94 -1.31 -1.62
N THR A 44 -3.23 -1.45 -2.73
CA THR A 44 -3.72 -2.08 -3.97
C THR A 44 -4.17 -3.53 -3.77
N TYR A 45 -3.47 -4.28 -2.92
CA TYR A 45 -3.84 -5.67 -2.66
C TYR A 45 -5.21 -5.84 -2.00
N TYR A 46 -5.67 -4.89 -1.17
CA TYR A 46 -7.04 -4.92 -0.64
C TYR A 46 -8.08 -4.70 -1.72
N PHE A 47 -7.80 -3.82 -2.68
CA PHE A 47 -8.68 -3.64 -3.84
C PHE A 47 -8.85 -4.95 -4.61
N ALA A 48 -7.74 -5.64 -4.92
CA ALA A 48 -7.78 -6.94 -5.58
C ALA A 48 -8.52 -8.00 -4.75
N LEU A 49 -8.19 -8.08 -3.46
CA LEU A 49 -8.89 -9.02 -2.56
C LEU A 49 -10.40 -8.80 -2.53
N MET A 50 -10.89 -7.58 -2.67
CA MET A 50 -12.32 -7.29 -2.79
C MET A 50 -12.84 -7.67 -4.18
N LYS A 51 -12.14 -7.29 -5.24
CA LYS A 51 -12.55 -7.52 -6.64
C LYS A 51 -12.74 -9.00 -6.94
N PHE A 52 -11.86 -9.86 -6.40
CA PHE A 52 -11.88 -11.29 -6.62
C PHE A 52 -12.51 -12.10 -5.48
N ASN A 53 -13.20 -11.44 -4.53
CA ASN A 53 -13.79 -12.10 -3.38
C ASN A 53 -15.11 -12.81 -3.74
N ASN A 54 -15.06 -14.15 -3.82
CA ASN A 54 -16.25 -14.94 -4.09
C ASN A 54 -17.10 -15.23 -2.84
N LYS A 55 -16.52 -15.05 -1.63
CA LYS A 55 -17.21 -15.32 -0.36
C LYS A 55 -18.02 -14.12 0.15
N LYS A 56 -17.70 -12.90 -0.33
CA LYS A 56 -18.35 -11.65 0.08
C LYS A 56 -18.71 -10.82 -1.14
N PRO A 57 -19.82 -11.12 -1.82
CA PRO A 57 -20.19 -10.47 -3.07
C PRO A 57 -20.42 -8.96 -2.95
N GLU A 58 -20.75 -8.47 -1.76
CA GLU A 58 -20.85 -7.04 -1.48
C GLU A 58 -19.51 -6.31 -1.71
N GLN A 59 -18.38 -6.94 -1.40
CA GLN A 59 -17.07 -6.35 -1.62
C GLN A 59 -16.74 -6.17 -3.11
N LYS A 60 -17.25 -7.06 -3.96
CA LYS A 60 -17.13 -6.90 -5.42
C LYS A 60 -17.87 -5.66 -5.91
N LYS A 61 -19.03 -5.35 -5.30
CA LYS A 61 -19.77 -4.11 -5.63
C LYS A 61 -18.97 -2.88 -5.27
N TRP A 62 -18.30 -2.88 -4.11
CA TRP A 62 -17.44 -1.78 -3.67
C TRP A 62 -16.24 -1.60 -4.61
N ALA A 63 -15.56 -2.70 -4.96
CA ALA A 63 -14.46 -2.66 -5.91
C ALA A 63 -14.90 -2.20 -7.31
N LYS A 64 -16.11 -2.58 -7.76
CA LYS A 64 -16.63 -2.15 -9.06
C LYS A 64 -16.92 -0.64 -9.14
N ALA A 65 -17.18 0.00 -8.00
CA ALA A 65 -17.40 1.45 -7.90
C ALA A 65 -16.11 2.26 -7.81
N THR A 66 -14.96 1.60 -7.80
CA THR A 66 -13.64 2.24 -7.65
C THR A 66 -12.72 1.85 -8.80
N ASP A 67 -11.73 2.69 -9.05
CA ASP A 67 -10.64 2.38 -9.97
C ASP A 67 -9.30 2.73 -9.33
N VAL A 68 -8.20 2.17 -9.85
CA VAL A 68 -6.86 2.37 -9.31
C VAL A 68 -6.16 3.49 -10.05
N ILE A 69 -5.75 4.52 -9.33
CA ILE A 69 -4.98 5.64 -9.87
C ILE A 69 -3.60 5.66 -9.20
N PHE A 70 -2.55 5.59 -10.00
CA PHE A 70 -1.18 5.80 -9.55
C PHE A 70 -0.83 7.28 -9.63
N TYR A 71 -0.63 7.92 -8.48
CA TYR A 71 -0.33 9.35 -8.42
C TYR A 71 1.16 9.65 -8.66
N ASN A 72 1.51 10.93 -8.84
CA ASN A 72 2.88 11.43 -9.04
C ASN A 72 3.63 10.85 -10.26
N GLN A 73 2.94 10.35 -11.27
CA GLN A 73 3.57 9.70 -12.42
C GLN A 73 4.38 10.68 -13.30
N GLY A 74 3.99 11.94 -13.38
CA GLY A 74 4.76 13.01 -14.03
C GLY A 74 5.89 13.60 -13.15
N GLY A 75 6.02 13.16 -11.91
CA GLY A 75 7.00 13.66 -10.94
C GLY A 75 7.93 12.56 -10.43
N ARG A 76 8.12 12.51 -9.11
CA ARG A 76 9.03 11.58 -8.44
C ARG A 76 8.55 10.12 -8.43
N GLY A 77 7.32 9.87 -8.77
CA GLY A 77 6.69 8.56 -8.70
C GLY A 77 5.79 8.38 -7.47
N GLN A 78 5.08 7.27 -7.44
CA GLN A 78 4.20 6.90 -6.36
C GLN A 78 4.97 6.33 -5.18
N HIS A 79 4.60 6.73 -3.96
CA HIS A 79 5.03 6.03 -2.76
C HIS A 79 4.60 4.56 -2.80
N ILE A 80 5.52 3.65 -2.46
CA ILE A 80 5.25 2.22 -2.35
C ILE A 80 5.27 1.79 -0.89
N ASN A 81 4.29 0.97 -0.51
CA ASN A 81 4.31 0.23 0.74
C ASN A 81 4.93 -1.14 0.48
N VAL A 82 5.83 -1.59 1.35
CA VAL A 82 6.63 -2.80 1.14
C VAL A 82 6.31 -3.81 2.23
N SER A 83 5.96 -5.02 1.83
CA SER A 83 5.90 -6.16 2.73
C SER A 83 7.31 -6.66 3.04
N GLY A 84 7.59 -7.01 4.27
CA GLY A 84 8.91 -7.45 4.70
C GLY A 84 8.85 -8.54 5.74
N GLY A 85 9.98 -9.19 5.96
CA GLY A 85 10.18 -10.16 7.01
C GLY A 85 11.41 -9.82 7.85
N ALA A 86 11.42 -10.26 9.11
CA ALA A 86 12.54 -10.09 10.01
C ALA A 86 12.73 -11.33 10.87
N ILE A 87 13.96 -11.57 11.30
CA ILE A 87 14.29 -12.63 12.24
C ILE A 87 14.17 -12.07 13.66
N ALA A 88 13.41 -12.76 14.49
CA ALA A 88 13.29 -12.39 15.90
C ALA A 88 14.64 -12.46 16.61
N LYS A 89 14.95 -11.48 17.46
CA LYS A 89 16.23 -11.35 18.16
C LYS A 89 16.70 -12.64 18.87
N TYR A 90 15.77 -13.41 19.39
CA TYR A 90 16.04 -14.62 20.15
C TYR A 90 15.63 -15.90 19.41
N SER A 91 15.54 -15.84 18.08
CA SER A 91 15.31 -17.04 17.26
C SER A 91 16.42 -18.07 17.50
N LYS A 92 16.02 -19.33 17.64
CA LYS A 92 16.98 -20.46 17.76
C LYS A 92 17.34 -21.06 16.38
N ASN A 93 16.56 -20.72 15.34
CA ASN A 93 16.69 -21.28 13.98
C ASN A 93 17.06 -20.16 12.99
N ASN A 94 18.16 -19.43 13.28
CA ASN A 94 18.55 -18.26 12.49
C ASN A 94 18.94 -18.62 11.05
N GLU A 95 19.66 -19.72 10.85
CA GLU A 95 20.10 -20.12 9.51
C GLU A 95 18.91 -20.50 8.61
N GLU A 96 17.96 -21.26 9.13
CA GLU A 96 16.74 -21.63 8.41
C GLU A 96 15.89 -20.40 8.12
N ALA A 97 15.80 -19.47 9.06
CA ALA A 97 15.08 -18.23 8.88
C ALA A 97 15.71 -17.35 7.78
N ILE A 98 17.05 -17.27 7.73
CA ILE A 98 17.77 -16.57 6.64
C ILE A 98 17.46 -17.22 5.30
N ARG A 99 17.61 -18.55 5.19
CA ARG A 99 17.31 -19.29 3.96
C ARG A 99 15.85 -19.08 3.49
N PHE A 100 14.92 -19.02 4.45
CA PHE A 100 13.52 -18.75 4.14
C PHE A 100 13.31 -17.33 3.62
N LEU A 101 13.92 -16.30 4.23
CA LEU A 101 13.85 -14.91 3.77
C LEU A 101 14.48 -14.76 2.37
N GLU A 102 15.61 -15.41 2.12
CA GLU A 102 16.23 -15.43 0.79
C GLU A 102 15.32 -16.12 -0.24
N TRP A 103 14.70 -17.24 0.12
CA TRP A 103 13.74 -17.91 -0.74
C TRP A 103 12.53 -17.02 -1.07
N MET A 104 12.05 -16.22 -0.11
CA MET A 104 10.93 -15.29 -0.34
C MET A 104 11.21 -14.27 -1.44
N THR A 105 12.48 -13.96 -1.74
CA THR A 105 12.86 -13.08 -2.85
C THR A 105 13.00 -13.79 -4.21
N GLN A 106 12.97 -15.12 -4.21
CA GLN A 106 13.14 -15.92 -5.42
C GLN A 106 11.88 -15.88 -6.32
N PRO A 107 12.02 -16.10 -7.63
CA PRO A 107 10.91 -16.00 -8.58
C PRO A 107 9.69 -16.83 -8.20
N LYS A 108 9.88 -18.03 -7.67
CA LYS A 108 8.79 -18.93 -7.28
C LYS A 108 7.94 -18.34 -6.15
N ALA A 109 8.57 -17.83 -5.10
CA ALA A 109 7.89 -17.19 -3.99
C ALA A 109 7.20 -15.90 -4.42
N GLN A 110 7.90 -15.05 -5.16
CA GLN A 110 7.39 -13.78 -5.65
C GLN A 110 6.17 -13.96 -6.59
N LYS A 111 6.14 -15.05 -7.37
CA LYS A 111 4.97 -15.42 -8.16
C LYS A 111 3.77 -15.76 -7.26
N ILE A 112 3.97 -16.50 -6.16
CA ILE A 112 2.92 -16.81 -5.20
C ILE A 112 2.34 -15.52 -4.59
N TYR A 113 3.19 -14.59 -4.14
CA TYR A 113 2.75 -13.29 -3.64
C TYR A 113 1.91 -12.52 -4.65
N SER A 114 2.34 -12.49 -5.91
CA SER A 114 1.62 -11.80 -6.97
C SER A 114 0.26 -12.44 -7.31
N GLU A 115 0.16 -13.76 -7.29
CA GLU A 115 -1.05 -14.50 -7.66
C GLU A 115 -2.08 -14.62 -6.52
N VAL A 116 -1.60 -14.75 -5.28
CA VAL A 116 -2.44 -15.03 -4.11
C VAL A 116 -2.73 -13.78 -3.29
N ASN A 117 -1.71 -12.95 -3.09
CA ASN A 117 -1.80 -11.75 -2.27
C ASN A 117 -1.97 -10.46 -3.10
N PHE A 118 -1.85 -10.57 -4.43
CA PHE A 118 -1.98 -9.45 -5.37
C PHE A 118 -0.97 -8.33 -5.12
N GLU A 119 0.23 -8.68 -4.69
CA GLU A 119 1.34 -7.77 -4.49
C GLU A 119 2.22 -7.69 -5.74
N TYR A 120 2.75 -6.52 -6.02
CA TYR A 120 3.75 -6.36 -7.07
C TYR A 120 5.04 -7.04 -6.63
N PRO A 121 5.64 -7.92 -7.46
CA PRO A 121 6.87 -8.61 -7.10
C PRO A 121 8.04 -7.63 -6.98
N VAL A 122 8.88 -7.78 -5.97
CA VAL A 122 10.13 -7.01 -5.84
C VAL A 122 11.25 -7.56 -6.73
N ASN A 123 11.14 -8.80 -7.18
CA ASN A 123 12.08 -9.40 -8.11
C ASN A 123 11.72 -9.01 -9.56
N PRO A 124 12.57 -8.23 -10.26
CA PRO A 124 12.25 -7.72 -11.60
C PRO A 124 12.15 -8.80 -12.68
N LYS A 125 12.62 -10.04 -12.39
CA LYS A 125 12.50 -11.18 -13.31
C LYS A 125 11.12 -11.84 -13.26
N VAL A 126 10.26 -11.47 -12.31
CA VAL A 126 8.93 -12.03 -12.14
C VAL A 126 7.91 -11.15 -12.86
N LYS A 127 7.19 -11.74 -13.79
CA LYS A 127 6.08 -11.06 -14.47
C LYS A 127 4.91 -10.87 -13.51
N LEU A 128 4.20 -9.76 -13.66
CA LEU A 128 2.95 -9.51 -12.94
C LEU A 128 1.93 -10.62 -13.22
N SER A 129 1.14 -10.98 -12.22
CA SER A 129 0.01 -11.89 -12.44
C SER A 129 -1.04 -11.21 -13.32
N GLY A 130 -1.79 -12.01 -14.10
CA GLY A 130 -2.84 -11.48 -14.98
C GLY A 130 -3.90 -10.65 -14.25
N LYS A 131 -4.11 -10.92 -12.95
CA LYS A 131 -5.11 -10.21 -12.14
C LYS A 131 -4.69 -8.78 -11.75
N ILE A 132 -3.39 -8.50 -11.64
CA ILE A 132 -2.88 -7.16 -11.34
C ILE A 132 -2.34 -6.45 -12.57
N MET A 133 -2.13 -7.16 -13.68
CA MET A 133 -1.71 -6.57 -14.96
C MET A 133 -2.70 -5.52 -15.48
N GLU A 134 -3.97 -5.66 -15.18
CA GLU A 134 -5.01 -4.70 -15.61
C GLU A 134 -4.81 -3.30 -15.04
N TRP A 135 -4.09 -3.15 -13.92
CA TRP A 135 -3.74 -1.83 -13.37
C TRP A 135 -2.47 -1.26 -13.98
N GLY A 136 -1.75 -2.06 -14.76
CA GLY A 136 -0.53 -1.66 -15.45
C GLY A 136 0.68 -1.57 -14.53
N THR A 137 1.68 -0.89 -15.06
CA THR A 137 2.91 -0.55 -14.34
C THR A 137 2.89 0.91 -13.91
N PHE A 138 3.68 1.25 -12.92
CA PHE A 138 3.80 2.61 -12.43
C PHE A 138 5.26 2.96 -12.14
N LYS A 139 5.55 4.24 -12.15
CA LYS A 139 6.82 4.78 -11.67
C LYS A 139 6.78 4.82 -10.14
N ALA A 140 7.62 4.02 -9.49
CA ALA A 140 7.79 4.05 -8.04
C ALA A 140 8.66 5.23 -7.60
N ASP A 141 8.40 5.76 -6.40
CA ASP A 141 9.30 6.70 -5.75
C ASP A 141 10.56 5.98 -5.25
N ASN A 142 11.73 6.51 -5.57
CA ASN A 142 13.03 5.91 -5.24
C ASN A 142 13.51 6.24 -3.81
N ILE A 143 12.62 6.70 -2.93
CA ILE A 143 13.01 6.99 -1.55
C ILE A 143 13.38 5.69 -0.80
N TYR A 144 14.52 5.71 -0.14
CA TYR A 144 14.94 4.56 0.67
C TYR A 144 14.07 4.43 1.93
N ILE A 145 13.72 3.20 2.29
CA ILE A 145 12.94 2.89 3.50
C ILE A 145 13.62 3.45 4.77
N SER A 146 14.96 3.44 4.80
CA SER A 146 15.73 4.04 5.90
C SER A 146 15.49 5.53 6.06
N GLU A 147 15.27 6.27 4.98
CA GLU A 147 14.93 7.70 5.05
C GLU A 147 13.52 7.92 5.58
N ILE A 148 12.58 7.04 5.22
CA ILE A 148 11.23 7.05 5.79
C ILE A 148 11.31 6.81 7.29
N ALA A 149 12.05 5.79 7.72
CA ALA A 149 12.24 5.43 9.13
C ALA A 149 12.84 6.59 9.95
N LYS A 150 13.87 7.27 9.44
CA LYS A 150 14.48 8.45 10.09
C LYS A 150 13.48 9.59 10.33
N ASN A 151 12.49 9.73 9.49
CA ASN A 151 11.50 10.80 9.57
C ASN A 151 10.20 10.40 10.27
N SER A 152 10.00 9.12 10.65
CA SER A 152 8.76 8.61 11.20
C SER A 152 8.27 9.39 12.43
N LYS A 153 9.15 9.68 13.40
CA LYS A 153 8.78 10.46 14.59
C LYS A 153 8.34 11.89 14.27
N LYS A 154 8.98 12.52 13.26
CA LYS A 154 8.58 13.87 12.82
C LYS A 154 7.25 13.84 12.10
N ALA A 155 7.03 12.83 11.25
CA ALA A 155 5.77 12.63 10.55
C ALA A 155 4.62 12.39 11.54
N GLN A 156 4.82 11.55 12.56
CA GLN A 156 3.81 11.31 13.59
C GLN A 156 3.41 12.60 14.31
N ARG A 157 4.38 13.42 14.70
CA ARG A 157 4.08 14.71 15.34
C ARG A 157 3.26 15.66 14.44
N ILE A 158 3.49 15.62 13.13
CA ILE A 158 2.68 16.41 12.19
C ILE A 158 1.24 15.86 12.16
N ILE A 159 1.07 14.55 12.04
CA ILE A 159 -0.23 13.87 12.04
C ILE A 159 -1.02 14.23 13.29
N ASP A 160 -0.40 14.09 14.46
CA ASP A 160 -1.02 14.43 15.76
C ASP A 160 -1.41 15.93 15.83
N LYS A 161 -0.53 16.82 15.34
CA LYS A 161 -0.76 18.27 15.35
C LYS A 161 -1.94 18.69 14.47
N VAL A 162 -2.10 18.08 13.29
CA VAL A 162 -3.17 18.44 12.34
C VAL A 162 -4.49 17.72 12.59
N GLY A 163 -4.53 16.79 13.55
CA GLY A 163 -5.73 16.06 13.93
C GLY A 163 -6.17 14.98 12.94
N TRP A 164 -5.20 14.44 12.21
CA TRP A 164 -5.45 13.36 11.24
C TRP A 164 -5.73 12.02 11.94
#